data_d324d6501aa178a16f8f3bd954bef16c
#
_entry.id   d324d6501aa178a16f8f3bd954bef16c
#
_cell.length_a   1.000
_cell.length_b   1.000
_cell.length_c   1.000
_cell.angle_alpha   90.00
_cell.angle_beta   90.00
_cell.angle_gamma   90.00
#
_symmetry.space_group_name_H-M   'P 1'
#
loop_
_entity.id
_entity.type
_entity.pdbx_description
1 polymer ?
#
loop_
_entity_poly.entity_id
_entity_poly.type
_entity_poly.pdbx_seq_one_letter_code
_entity_poly.pdbx_strand_id
1 'polypeptide(L)'
;MEDISKQDQASFSIVLVNYKTLEVTSICLNLIHQAVDVTKVPVWVVDNNSNDASLDYLKTLNWIHLIERKATAPEVGFMAHGRALDMVLERVTTDHLLLMHSDTLIYDAQIIDVMLKKITADSQIAAVGCLEQVNRTQLQTAWRMLSRSIKYYARRFKVAVGIKTRDPRLFYEIYLKSFCALWNVKTIKKYGLSFAMVERIPGYEMQDRLREHGYIFDYIPPQEMFQYLDHIEAGTVSHVNGLGKNHKRVKNYQAILNKIKNKKNA
;
A
#
# COMPACT_ATOMS: atom_id res chain seq x y z
N MET A 1 -28.79 -24.66 -17.62
CA MET A 1 -27.34 -24.67 -17.87
C MET A 1 -26.78 -23.60 -16.97
N GLU A 2 -26.41 -23.96 -15.75
CA GLU A 2 -25.74 -23.05 -14.81
C GLU A 2 -24.33 -22.78 -15.34
N ASP A 3 -23.97 -21.52 -15.27
CA ASP A 3 -22.76 -20.94 -15.83
C ASP A 3 -21.51 -21.42 -15.07
N ILE A 4 -20.94 -22.55 -15.52
CA ILE A 4 -19.75 -23.18 -14.95
C ILE A 4 -18.47 -22.29 -15.15
N SER A 5 -18.58 -21.18 -15.91
CA SER A 5 -17.45 -20.31 -16.26
C SER A 5 -17.03 -19.31 -15.17
N LYS A 6 -17.79 -19.14 -14.09
CA LYS A 6 -17.49 -18.16 -13.02
C LYS A 6 -16.72 -18.72 -11.82
N GLN A 7 -16.51 -20.04 -11.73
CA GLN A 7 -15.96 -20.67 -10.52
C GLN A 7 -14.42 -20.70 -10.44
N ASP A 8 -13.70 -20.34 -11.51
CA ASP A 8 -12.22 -20.49 -11.55
C ASP A 8 -11.46 -19.14 -11.62
N GLN A 9 -12.16 -18.01 -11.64
CA GLN A 9 -11.48 -16.72 -11.71
C GLN A 9 -11.16 -16.20 -10.30
N ALA A 10 -9.88 -15.84 -10.06
CA ALA A 10 -9.46 -15.25 -8.79
C ALA A 10 -10.34 -14.05 -8.44
N SER A 11 -10.79 -13.96 -7.19
CA SER A 11 -11.60 -12.84 -6.69
C SER A 11 -10.78 -11.56 -6.54
N PHE A 12 -9.43 -11.66 -6.53
CA PHE A 12 -8.54 -10.52 -6.41
C PHE A 12 -7.24 -10.72 -7.18
N SER A 13 -6.58 -9.60 -7.49
CA SER A 13 -5.20 -9.53 -7.97
C SER A 13 -4.34 -8.78 -6.96
N ILE A 14 -3.03 -9.00 -7.00
CA ILE A 14 -2.04 -8.26 -6.20
C ILE A 14 -1.29 -7.29 -7.11
N VAL A 15 -1.00 -6.06 -6.63
CA VAL A 15 -0.16 -5.10 -7.33
C VAL A 15 0.93 -4.55 -6.43
N LEU A 16 2.16 -4.52 -6.99
CA LEU A 16 3.34 -3.89 -6.39
C LEU A 16 3.99 -2.92 -7.39
N VAL A 17 4.61 -1.88 -6.85
CA VAL A 17 5.45 -0.97 -7.65
C VAL A 17 6.89 -1.09 -7.16
N ASN A 18 7.79 -1.48 -8.07
CA ASN A 18 9.22 -1.53 -7.83
C ASN A 18 9.91 -0.24 -8.29
N TYR A 19 10.85 0.25 -7.48
CA TYR A 19 11.78 1.29 -7.89
C TYR A 19 13.11 1.12 -7.16
N LYS A 20 14.10 0.53 -7.86
CA LYS A 20 15.51 0.40 -7.38
C LYS A 20 15.66 -0.29 -6.00
N THR A 21 14.87 -1.32 -5.72
CA THR A 21 14.82 -1.98 -4.40
C THR A 21 14.94 -3.51 -4.51
N LEU A 22 15.98 -4.00 -5.20
CA LEU A 22 16.17 -5.44 -5.47
C LEU A 22 15.99 -6.32 -4.23
N GLU A 23 16.74 -6.06 -3.15
CA GLU A 23 16.74 -6.94 -1.96
C GLU A 23 15.36 -7.04 -1.33
N VAL A 24 14.70 -5.90 -1.10
CA VAL A 24 13.41 -5.86 -0.43
C VAL A 24 12.31 -6.41 -1.33
N THR A 25 12.30 -6.03 -2.60
CA THR A 25 11.33 -6.50 -3.58
C THR A 25 11.42 -8.02 -3.77
N SER A 26 12.63 -8.57 -3.82
CA SER A 26 12.81 -10.03 -3.94
C SER A 26 12.29 -10.79 -2.73
N ILE A 27 12.50 -10.27 -1.52
CA ILE A 27 11.95 -10.86 -0.28
C ILE A 27 10.41 -10.77 -0.29
N CYS A 28 9.87 -9.60 -0.62
CA CYS A 28 8.42 -9.38 -0.70
C CYS A 28 7.76 -10.36 -1.68
N LEU A 29 8.28 -10.48 -2.89
CA LEU A 29 7.76 -11.37 -3.92
C LEU A 29 7.87 -12.85 -3.53
N ASN A 30 8.98 -13.27 -2.91
CA ASN A 30 9.12 -14.62 -2.39
C ASN A 30 8.08 -14.95 -1.30
N LEU A 31 7.78 -14.00 -0.42
CA LEU A 31 6.74 -14.18 0.61
C LEU A 31 5.35 -14.25 -0.01
N ILE A 32 5.05 -13.43 -1.01
CA ILE A 32 3.78 -13.51 -1.76
C ILE A 32 3.65 -14.87 -2.45
N HIS A 33 4.69 -15.34 -3.13
CA HIS A 33 4.70 -16.64 -3.80
C HIS A 33 4.44 -17.82 -2.83
N GLN A 34 4.83 -17.68 -1.56
CA GLN A 34 4.57 -18.67 -0.52
C GLN A 34 3.17 -18.51 0.09
N ALA A 35 2.63 -17.30 0.11
CA ALA A 35 1.36 -16.97 0.79
C ALA A 35 0.13 -17.26 -0.07
N VAL A 36 0.24 -17.18 -1.40
CA VAL A 36 -0.91 -17.34 -2.30
C VAL A 36 -0.60 -18.32 -3.44
N ASP A 37 -1.64 -18.96 -3.96
CA ASP A 37 -1.52 -19.74 -5.20
C ASP A 37 -1.41 -18.80 -6.40
N VAL A 38 -0.16 -18.52 -6.82
CA VAL A 38 0.14 -17.60 -7.93
C VAL A 38 -0.32 -18.12 -9.30
N THR A 39 -0.75 -19.38 -9.39
CA THR A 39 -1.38 -19.91 -10.61
C THR A 39 -2.83 -19.43 -10.76
N LYS A 40 -3.45 -19.04 -9.65
CA LYS A 40 -4.83 -18.55 -9.58
C LYS A 40 -4.89 -17.04 -9.34
N VAL A 41 -4.02 -16.51 -8.48
CA VAL A 41 -4.01 -15.09 -8.10
C VAL A 41 -3.04 -14.32 -8.99
N PRO A 42 -3.49 -13.46 -9.91
CA PRO A 42 -2.61 -12.64 -10.74
C PRO A 42 -1.79 -11.67 -9.88
N VAL A 43 -0.46 -11.71 -10.04
CA VAL A 43 0.46 -10.80 -9.36
C VAL A 43 1.07 -9.85 -10.38
N TRP A 44 0.72 -8.59 -10.26
CA TRP A 44 1.20 -7.51 -11.12
C TRP A 44 2.36 -6.77 -10.47
N VAL A 45 3.44 -6.59 -11.20
CA VAL A 45 4.57 -5.79 -10.74
C VAL A 45 4.87 -4.71 -11.77
N VAL A 46 4.84 -3.46 -11.35
CA VAL A 46 5.23 -2.33 -12.21
C VAL A 46 6.64 -1.91 -11.83
N ASP A 47 7.59 -2.12 -12.74
CA ASP A 47 8.89 -1.48 -12.63
C ASP A 47 8.78 -0.01 -13.04
N ASN A 48 9.02 0.88 -12.09
CA ASN A 48 8.83 2.31 -12.27
C ASN A 48 10.11 3.02 -12.72
N ASN A 49 10.67 2.59 -13.87
CA ASN A 49 11.89 3.13 -14.46
C ASN A 49 13.17 2.92 -13.61
N SER A 50 13.35 1.72 -13.09
CA SER A 50 14.50 1.39 -12.23
C SER A 50 15.82 1.37 -13.00
N ASN A 51 15.83 0.71 -14.17
CA ASN A 51 17.02 0.53 -15.02
C ASN A 51 18.24 -0.01 -14.23
N ASP A 52 18.02 -1.02 -13.39
CA ASP A 52 19.03 -1.64 -12.53
C ASP A 52 18.76 -3.14 -12.31
N ALA A 53 19.58 -3.79 -11.50
CA ALA A 53 19.47 -5.20 -11.18
C ALA A 53 18.08 -5.62 -10.61
N SER A 54 17.27 -4.70 -10.10
CA SER A 54 15.91 -5.03 -9.64
C SER A 54 15.00 -5.34 -10.82
N LEU A 55 15.11 -4.61 -11.91
CA LEU A 55 14.38 -4.89 -13.14
C LEU A 55 14.85 -6.22 -13.78
N ASP A 56 16.16 -6.46 -13.81
CA ASP A 56 16.71 -7.72 -14.35
C ASP A 56 16.18 -8.92 -13.56
N TYR A 57 16.14 -8.82 -12.25
CA TYR A 57 15.53 -9.85 -11.39
C TYR A 57 14.05 -10.06 -11.72
N LEU A 58 13.26 -9.00 -11.84
CA LEU A 58 11.83 -9.12 -12.17
C LEU A 58 11.59 -9.84 -13.48
N LYS A 59 12.44 -9.63 -14.48
CA LYS A 59 12.39 -10.32 -15.80
C LYS A 59 12.64 -11.83 -15.71
N THR A 60 13.27 -12.32 -14.64
CA THR A 60 13.47 -13.76 -14.44
C THR A 60 12.24 -14.47 -13.89
N LEU A 61 11.23 -13.73 -13.39
CA LEU A 61 10.05 -14.30 -12.76
C LEU A 61 8.94 -14.54 -13.78
N ASN A 62 8.64 -15.81 -14.05
CA ASN A 62 7.63 -16.22 -15.05
C ASN A 62 6.18 -16.25 -14.50
N TRP A 63 5.99 -16.01 -13.22
CA TRP A 63 4.69 -16.06 -12.55
C TRP A 63 4.09 -14.68 -12.24
N ILE A 64 4.79 -13.60 -12.58
CA ILE A 64 4.29 -12.23 -12.43
C ILE A 64 3.90 -11.63 -13.79
N HIS A 65 2.96 -10.68 -13.75
CA HIS A 65 2.68 -9.80 -14.87
C HIS A 65 3.53 -8.53 -14.73
N LEU A 66 4.70 -8.51 -15.38
CA LEU A 66 5.62 -7.37 -15.32
C LEU A 66 5.18 -6.27 -16.30
N ILE A 67 5.12 -5.03 -15.81
CA ILE A 67 4.95 -3.83 -16.62
C ILE A 67 6.19 -2.95 -16.44
N GLU A 68 6.95 -2.72 -17.49
CA GLU A 68 8.07 -1.78 -17.50
C GLU A 68 7.54 -0.38 -17.84
N ARG A 69 7.39 0.47 -16.81
CA ARG A 69 6.95 1.84 -16.97
C ARG A 69 8.15 2.75 -17.24
N LYS A 70 8.16 3.42 -18.40
CA LYS A 70 9.16 4.43 -18.74
C LYS A 70 8.60 5.82 -18.44
N ALA A 71 9.26 6.59 -17.60
CA ALA A 71 8.91 7.99 -17.38
C ALA A 71 9.40 8.80 -18.59
N THR A 72 8.50 9.57 -19.20
CA THR A 72 8.80 10.44 -20.35
C THR A 72 9.27 11.84 -19.92
N ALA A 73 9.08 12.21 -18.66
CA ALA A 73 9.47 13.48 -18.05
C ALA A 73 9.73 13.28 -16.55
N PRO A 74 10.46 14.20 -15.90
CA PRO A 74 10.61 14.21 -14.45
C PRO A 74 9.23 14.24 -13.76
N GLU A 75 9.02 13.34 -12.81
CA GLU A 75 7.76 13.22 -12.06
C GLU A 75 8.01 13.30 -10.57
N VAL A 76 7.04 13.85 -9.83
CA VAL A 76 7.05 13.76 -8.36
C VAL A 76 6.82 12.30 -7.96
N GLY A 77 7.66 11.76 -7.05
CA GLY A 77 7.70 10.33 -6.74
C GLY A 77 6.36 9.70 -6.37
N PHE A 78 5.50 10.40 -5.63
CA PHE A 78 4.16 9.87 -5.31
C PHE A 78 3.23 9.84 -6.53
N MET A 79 3.34 10.80 -7.47
CA MET A 79 2.58 10.78 -8.73
C MET A 79 3.04 9.64 -9.64
N ALA A 80 4.37 9.44 -9.75
CA ALA A 80 4.93 8.31 -10.47
C ALA A 80 4.42 6.97 -9.94
N HIS A 81 4.33 6.83 -8.61
CA HIS A 81 3.75 5.65 -7.96
C HIS A 81 2.26 5.47 -8.30
N GLY A 82 1.46 6.55 -8.21
CA GLY A 82 0.03 6.51 -8.55
C GLY A 82 -0.21 6.10 -10.00
N ARG A 83 0.54 6.69 -10.96
CA ARG A 83 0.43 6.34 -12.39
C ARG A 83 0.84 4.89 -12.66
N ALA A 84 1.82 4.36 -11.93
CA ALA A 84 2.18 2.95 -12.02
C ALA A 84 1.01 2.04 -11.59
N LEU A 85 0.30 2.41 -10.52
CA LEU A 85 -0.88 1.68 -10.07
C LEU A 85 -2.04 1.76 -11.06
N ASP A 86 -2.23 2.91 -11.70
CA ASP A 86 -3.28 3.10 -12.70
C ASP A 86 -3.08 2.21 -13.93
N MET A 87 -1.84 1.97 -14.34
CA MET A 87 -1.54 1.02 -15.43
C MET A 87 -2.04 -0.40 -15.14
N VAL A 88 -2.03 -0.82 -13.87
CA VAL A 88 -2.57 -2.11 -13.46
C VAL A 88 -4.08 -2.05 -13.32
N LEU A 89 -4.63 -0.98 -12.72
CA LEU A 89 -6.07 -0.78 -12.56
C LEU A 89 -6.82 -0.87 -13.91
N GLU A 90 -6.23 -0.37 -14.98
CA GLU A 90 -6.78 -0.48 -16.34
C GLU A 90 -6.86 -1.93 -16.84
N ARG A 91 -5.91 -2.79 -16.43
CA ARG A 91 -5.72 -4.15 -16.93
C ARG A 91 -6.40 -5.24 -16.12
N VAL A 92 -6.55 -5.02 -14.81
CA VAL A 92 -7.14 -6.04 -13.93
C VAL A 92 -8.60 -6.29 -14.25
N THR A 93 -8.97 -7.57 -14.23
CA THR A 93 -10.34 -8.06 -14.45
C THR A 93 -10.97 -8.65 -13.19
N THR A 94 -10.19 -8.85 -12.13
CA THR A 94 -10.66 -9.34 -10.84
C THR A 94 -11.54 -8.32 -10.13
N ASP A 95 -12.39 -8.78 -9.23
CA ASP A 95 -13.32 -7.91 -8.48
C ASP A 95 -12.58 -6.97 -7.52
N HIS A 96 -11.43 -7.43 -7.00
CA HIS A 96 -10.65 -6.68 -6.01
C HIS A 96 -9.18 -6.59 -6.43
N LEU A 97 -8.52 -5.53 -5.97
CA LEU A 97 -7.09 -5.28 -6.17
C LEU A 97 -6.41 -5.06 -4.82
N LEU A 98 -5.54 -5.99 -4.41
CA LEU A 98 -4.69 -5.83 -3.24
C LEU A 98 -3.47 -5.00 -3.62
N LEU A 99 -3.47 -3.77 -3.17
CA LEU A 99 -2.35 -2.86 -3.29
C LEU A 99 -1.33 -3.15 -2.19
N MET A 100 -0.08 -3.38 -2.57
CA MET A 100 1.01 -3.56 -1.63
C MET A 100 2.22 -2.73 -2.01
N HIS A 101 2.96 -2.23 -1.02
CA HIS A 101 4.29 -1.71 -1.27
C HIS A 101 5.29 -2.87 -1.40
N SER A 102 6.34 -2.68 -2.20
CA SER A 102 7.42 -3.68 -2.34
C SER A 102 8.24 -3.91 -1.06
N ASP A 103 8.04 -3.09 -0.04
CA ASP A 103 8.62 -3.21 1.30
C ASP A 103 7.59 -3.64 2.39
N THR A 104 6.45 -4.19 1.95
CA THR A 104 5.46 -4.85 2.81
C THR A 104 5.66 -6.36 2.75
N LEU A 105 5.90 -6.98 3.87
CA LEU A 105 6.31 -8.37 4.00
C LEU A 105 5.20 -9.17 4.68
N ILE A 106 4.41 -9.91 3.91
CA ILE A 106 3.33 -10.77 4.43
C ILE A 106 3.94 -12.09 4.90
N TYR A 107 3.72 -12.44 6.16
CA TYR A 107 4.13 -13.73 6.75
C TYR A 107 3.00 -14.74 6.83
N ASP A 108 1.76 -14.24 6.85
CA ASP A 108 0.57 -15.06 7.00
C ASP A 108 -0.51 -14.55 6.05
N ALA A 109 -0.94 -15.42 5.14
CA ALA A 109 -1.96 -15.12 4.15
C ALA A 109 -3.36 -14.85 4.75
N GLN A 110 -3.62 -15.24 6.00
CA GLN A 110 -4.90 -15.00 6.67
C GLN A 110 -5.31 -13.52 6.64
N ILE A 111 -4.37 -12.60 6.56
CA ILE A 111 -4.69 -11.17 6.41
C ILE A 111 -5.51 -10.90 5.15
N ILE A 112 -5.23 -11.63 4.06
CA ILE A 112 -5.96 -11.48 2.79
C ILE A 112 -7.41 -11.96 2.98
N ASP A 113 -7.60 -13.09 3.65
CA ASP A 113 -8.94 -13.63 3.95
C ASP A 113 -9.75 -12.67 4.84
N VAL A 114 -9.10 -12.08 5.86
CA VAL A 114 -9.71 -11.05 6.71
C VAL A 114 -10.16 -9.85 5.87
N MET A 115 -9.31 -9.38 4.96
CA MET A 115 -9.63 -8.25 4.09
C MET A 115 -10.76 -8.60 3.11
N LEU A 116 -10.72 -9.78 2.49
CA LEU A 116 -11.76 -10.27 1.58
C LEU A 116 -13.10 -10.40 2.30
N LYS A 117 -13.12 -11.01 3.48
CA LYS A 117 -14.34 -11.12 4.29
C LYS A 117 -14.94 -9.77 4.63
N LYS A 118 -14.12 -8.79 4.96
CA LYS A 118 -14.58 -7.44 5.27
C LYS A 118 -15.14 -6.72 4.04
N ILE A 119 -14.42 -6.72 2.90
CA ILE A 119 -14.85 -5.98 1.71
C ILE A 119 -16.11 -6.58 1.06
N THR A 120 -16.33 -7.89 1.25
CA THR A 120 -17.52 -8.57 0.73
C THR A 120 -18.72 -8.54 1.67
N ALA A 121 -18.54 -8.11 2.94
CA ALA A 121 -19.61 -8.05 3.92
C ALA A 121 -20.67 -6.99 3.60
N ASP A 122 -20.28 -5.90 2.92
CA ASP A 122 -21.17 -4.82 2.53
C ASP A 122 -20.71 -4.22 1.18
N SER A 123 -21.64 -4.13 0.24
CA SER A 123 -21.39 -3.56 -1.10
C SER A 123 -21.01 -2.08 -1.10
N GLN A 124 -21.24 -1.37 0.00
CA GLN A 124 -20.81 0.03 0.18
C GLN A 124 -19.35 0.15 0.59
N ILE A 125 -18.66 -0.96 0.95
CA ILE A 125 -17.25 -0.91 1.27
C ILE A 125 -16.42 -0.80 -0.03
N ALA A 126 -15.78 0.36 -0.22
CA ALA A 126 -14.93 0.61 -1.38
C ALA A 126 -13.52 0.06 -1.22
N ALA A 127 -13.00 0.04 0.00
CA ALA A 127 -11.70 -0.56 0.30
C ALA A 127 -11.57 -0.92 1.78
N VAL A 128 -10.64 -1.86 2.04
CA VAL A 128 -10.23 -2.30 3.38
C VAL A 128 -8.72 -2.17 3.50
N GLY A 129 -8.23 -1.63 4.62
CA GLY A 129 -6.79 -1.47 4.83
C GLY A 129 -6.47 -0.98 6.22
N CYS A 130 -5.30 -0.37 6.40
CA CYS A 130 -4.89 0.20 7.68
C CYS A 130 -4.71 1.72 7.59
N LEU A 131 -5.05 2.44 8.66
CA LEU A 131 -4.87 3.89 8.75
C LEU A 131 -3.43 4.29 9.13
N GLU A 132 -2.62 3.37 9.63
CA GLU A 132 -1.26 3.60 10.09
C GLU A 132 -0.28 2.69 9.37
N GLN A 133 0.87 3.21 8.98
CA GLN A 133 1.93 2.45 8.29
C GLN A 133 2.92 1.77 9.24
N VAL A 134 2.83 2.05 10.53
CA VAL A 134 3.79 1.59 11.53
C VAL A 134 3.03 1.02 12.71
N ASN A 135 3.47 -0.14 13.18
CA ASN A 135 2.98 -0.71 14.43
C ASN A 135 3.47 0.13 15.61
N ARG A 136 2.53 0.72 16.35
CA ARG A 136 2.80 1.51 17.55
C ARG A 136 2.10 0.89 18.74
N THR A 137 2.75 0.98 19.90
CA THR A 137 2.08 0.64 21.15
C THR A 137 0.92 1.61 21.41
N GLN A 138 -0.03 1.21 22.24
CA GLN A 138 -1.15 2.07 22.62
C GLN A 138 -0.68 3.40 23.24
N LEU A 139 0.35 3.37 24.08
CA LEU A 139 0.96 4.57 24.67
C LEU A 139 1.57 5.49 23.60
N GLN A 140 2.30 4.95 22.63
CA GLN A 140 2.86 5.74 21.54
C GLN A 140 1.77 6.36 20.67
N THR A 141 0.67 5.64 20.42
CA THR A 141 -0.49 6.13 19.68
C THR A 141 -1.19 7.25 20.44
N ALA A 142 -1.46 7.07 21.73
CA ALA A 142 -2.07 8.08 22.58
C ALA A 142 -1.22 9.37 22.66
N TRP A 143 0.09 9.23 22.87
CA TRP A 143 1.02 10.36 22.87
C TRP A 143 1.06 11.10 21.53
N ARG A 144 1.07 10.36 20.41
CA ARG A 144 1.02 10.94 19.07
C ARG A 144 -0.27 11.71 18.84
N MET A 145 -1.42 11.15 19.24
CA MET A 145 -2.72 11.83 19.13
C MET A 145 -2.76 13.09 19.98
N LEU A 146 -2.30 13.03 21.23
CA LEU A 146 -2.23 14.20 22.12
C LEU A 146 -1.34 15.30 21.53
N SER A 147 -0.13 14.95 21.11
CA SER A 147 0.80 15.93 20.54
C SER A 147 0.29 16.55 19.23
N ARG A 148 -0.42 15.79 18.41
CA ARG A 148 -1.05 16.28 17.17
C ARG A 148 -2.27 17.15 17.48
N SER A 149 -3.10 16.79 18.44
CA SER A 149 -4.28 17.59 18.82
C SER A 149 -3.85 18.96 19.36
N ILE A 150 -2.84 19.02 20.22
CA ILE A 150 -2.27 20.29 20.69
C ILE A 150 -1.82 21.16 19.51
N LYS A 151 -1.06 20.59 18.57
CA LYS A 151 -0.60 21.30 17.37
C LYS A 151 -1.75 21.75 16.46
N TYR A 152 -2.79 20.95 16.35
CA TYR A 152 -3.99 21.26 15.56
C TYR A 152 -4.71 22.48 16.15
N TYR A 153 -5.04 22.47 17.44
CA TYR A 153 -5.75 23.57 18.10
C TYR A 153 -4.88 24.84 18.17
N ALA A 154 -3.58 24.72 18.44
CA ALA A 154 -2.67 25.84 18.40
C ALA A 154 -2.60 26.51 17.01
N ARG A 155 -2.61 25.71 15.92
CA ARG A 155 -2.66 26.27 14.55
C ARG A 155 -4.01 26.91 14.25
N ARG A 156 -5.12 26.27 14.63
CA ARG A 156 -6.45 26.88 14.48
C ARG A 156 -6.56 28.22 15.19
N PHE A 157 -6.05 28.30 16.41
CA PHE A 157 -6.00 29.58 17.15
C PHE A 157 -5.18 30.62 16.39
N LYS A 158 -3.97 30.26 15.91
CA LYS A 158 -3.13 31.18 15.12
C LYS A 158 -3.84 31.70 13.87
N VAL A 159 -4.53 30.84 13.14
CA VAL A 159 -5.33 31.22 11.95
C VAL A 159 -6.45 32.17 12.37
N ALA A 160 -7.17 31.89 13.45
CA ALA A 160 -8.28 32.72 13.91
C ALA A 160 -7.85 34.13 14.33
N VAL A 161 -6.60 34.30 14.82
CA VAL A 161 -6.02 35.64 15.17
C VAL A 161 -5.20 36.25 14.03
N GLY A 162 -5.32 35.74 12.80
CA GLY A 162 -4.65 36.30 11.60
C GLY A 162 -3.15 36.01 11.48
N ILE A 163 -2.59 35.11 12.32
CA ILE A 163 -1.18 34.74 12.24
C ILE A 163 -0.96 33.74 11.11
N LYS A 164 -0.10 34.08 10.15
CA LYS A 164 0.27 33.20 9.03
C LYS A 164 0.93 31.93 9.55
N THR A 165 0.32 30.77 9.27
CA THR A 165 0.82 29.45 9.64
C THR A 165 0.43 28.42 8.58
N ARG A 166 0.98 27.18 8.69
CA ARG A 166 0.52 26.05 7.87
C ARG A 166 -0.89 25.68 8.25
N ASP A 167 -1.67 25.19 7.29
CA ASP A 167 -3.04 24.73 7.54
C ASP A 167 -3.10 23.68 8.67
N PRO A 168 -4.12 23.79 9.53
CA PRO A 168 -4.34 22.79 10.57
C PRO A 168 -4.63 21.43 9.95
N ARG A 169 -3.75 20.45 10.15
CA ARG A 169 -3.99 19.06 9.72
C ARG A 169 -4.71 18.31 10.84
N LEU A 170 -5.70 17.50 10.49
CA LEU A 170 -6.39 16.62 11.43
C LEU A 170 -5.39 15.82 12.28
N PHE A 171 -5.67 15.67 13.55
CA PHE A 171 -4.80 14.95 14.48
C PHE A 171 -4.97 13.43 14.40
N TYR A 172 -6.02 12.94 13.75
CA TYR A 172 -6.28 11.54 13.46
C TYR A 172 -6.14 11.25 11.96
N GLU A 173 -5.90 10.00 11.61
CA GLU A 173 -5.84 9.56 10.21
C GLU A 173 -7.24 9.20 9.74
N ILE A 174 -7.55 9.57 8.50
CA ILE A 174 -8.84 9.29 7.84
C ILE A 174 -8.69 8.51 6.54
N TYR A 175 -7.45 8.40 6.04
CA TYR A 175 -7.17 7.72 4.79
C TYR A 175 -6.49 6.38 5.03
N LEU A 176 -6.99 5.33 4.36
CA LEU A 176 -6.28 4.07 4.25
C LEU A 176 -4.93 4.30 3.59
N LYS A 177 -3.92 3.62 4.12
CA LYS A 177 -2.55 3.70 3.61
C LYS A 177 -2.33 2.67 2.51
N SER A 178 -1.57 3.06 1.50
CA SER A 178 -1.31 2.24 0.31
C SER A 178 -0.34 1.07 0.52
N PHE A 179 0.28 0.93 1.69
CA PHE A 179 1.24 -0.15 1.90
C PHE A 179 0.61 -1.55 1.89
N CYS A 180 -0.65 -1.68 2.31
CA CYS A 180 -1.47 -2.88 2.21
C CYS A 180 -2.95 -2.48 2.29
N ALA A 181 -3.64 -2.49 1.15
CA ALA A 181 -5.05 -2.12 1.06
C ALA A 181 -5.75 -2.88 -0.08
N LEU A 182 -6.89 -3.49 0.22
CA LEU A 182 -7.74 -4.19 -0.74
C LEU A 182 -8.83 -3.24 -1.25
N TRP A 183 -8.93 -3.09 -2.56
CA TRP A 183 -9.82 -2.14 -3.23
C TRP A 183 -10.86 -2.85 -4.07
N ASN A 184 -12.08 -2.34 -4.08
CA ASN A 184 -13.13 -2.77 -4.99
C ASN A 184 -12.93 -2.16 -6.38
N VAL A 185 -12.47 -2.96 -7.33
CA VAL A 185 -12.15 -2.52 -8.70
C VAL A 185 -13.38 -2.04 -9.45
N LYS A 186 -14.51 -2.73 -9.27
CA LYS A 186 -15.77 -2.37 -9.94
C LYS A 186 -16.23 -0.96 -9.51
N THR A 187 -16.12 -0.66 -8.22
CA THR A 187 -16.48 0.65 -7.66
C THR A 187 -15.56 1.75 -8.21
N ILE A 188 -14.26 1.54 -8.25
CA ILE A 188 -13.31 2.51 -8.82
C ILE A 188 -13.62 2.77 -10.30
N LYS A 189 -13.79 1.71 -11.10
CA LYS A 189 -14.06 1.80 -12.54
C LYS A 189 -15.42 2.44 -12.84
N LYS A 190 -16.44 2.16 -12.02
CA LYS A 190 -17.78 2.75 -12.16
C LYS A 190 -17.75 4.27 -12.19
N TYR A 191 -16.87 4.90 -11.42
CA TYR A 191 -16.77 6.36 -11.32
C TYR A 191 -15.59 6.93 -12.11
N GLY A 192 -14.88 6.13 -12.90
CA GLY A 192 -13.73 6.57 -13.69
C GLY A 192 -12.58 7.14 -12.84
N LEU A 193 -12.40 6.62 -11.62
CA LEU A 193 -11.39 7.11 -10.69
C LEU A 193 -10.03 6.44 -10.93
N SER A 194 -8.96 7.10 -10.48
CA SER A 194 -7.59 6.62 -10.58
C SER A 194 -6.79 6.91 -9.30
N PHE A 195 -5.65 6.25 -9.12
CA PHE A 195 -4.77 6.51 -7.97
C PHE A 195 -4.01 7.83 -8.09
N ALA A 196 -3.64 8.21 -9.33
CA ALA A 196 -2.92 9.45 -9.63
C ALA A 196 -3.88 10.60 -9.94
N MET A 197 -4.78 10.91 -9.03
CA MET A 197 -5.71 12.04 -9.17
C MET A 197 -5.14 13.26 -8.45
N VAL A 198 -5.15 14.40 -9.13
CA VAL A 198 -4.63 15.69 -8.66
C VAL A 198 -3.21 15.55 -8.05
N GLU A 199 -2.58 16.60 -7.59
CA GLU A 199 -1.25 16.51 -6.96
C GLU A 199 -1.33 16.11 -5.47
N ARG A 200 -1.95 14.95 -5.19
CA ARG A 200 -2.11 14.38 -3.84
C ARG A 200 -1.48 12.99 -3.73
N ILE A 201 -1.29 12.51 -2.51
CA ILE A 201 -0.87 11.14 -2.23
C ILE A 201 -1.83 10.18 -2.93
N PRO A 202 -1.33 9.17 -3.68
CA PRO A 202 -2.14 8.23 -4.42
C PRO A 202 -3.27 7.62 -3.59
N GLY A 203 -4.47 7.62 -4.17
CA GLY A 203 -5.67 7.08 -3.53
C GLY A 203 -6.36 8.01 -2.52
N TYR A 204 -5.78 9.14 -2.10
CA TYR A 204 -6.45 10.05 -1.16
C TYR A 204 -7.64 10.76 -1.80
N GLU A 205 -7.44 11.35 -2.98
CA GLU A 205 -8.54 11.98 -3.72
C GLU A 205 -9.61 10.94 -4.10
N MET A 206 -9.20 9.74 -4.51
CA MET A 206 -10.14 8.66 -4.80
C MET A 206 -11.00 8.30 -3.57
N GLN A 207 -10.40 8.24 -2.37
CA GLN A 207 -11.16 8.00 -1.14
C GLN A 207 -12.17 9.12 -0.87
N ASP A 208 -11.80 10.39 -1.09
CA ASP A 208 -12.73 11.51 -0.88
C ASP A 208 -13.89 11.45 -1.89
N ARG A 209 -13.61 11.22 -3.17
CA ARG A 209 -14.65 11.07 -4.21
C ARG A 209 -15.60 9.91 -3.93
N LEU A 210 -15.07 8.77 -3.49
CA LEU A 210 -15.91 7.62 -3.15
C LEU A 210 -16.78 7.89 -1.92
N ARG A 211 -16.29 8.64 -0.90
CA ARG A 211 -17.12 9.09 0.23
C ARG A 211 -18.25 10.03 -0.22
N GLU A 212 -17.98 10.94 -1.16
CA GLU A 212 -19.02 11.81 -1.74
C GLU A 212 -20.12 11.00 -2.44
N HIS A 213 -19.80 9.81 -2.94
CA HIS A 213 -20.76 8.86 -3.53
C HIS A 213 -21.38 7.90 -2.51
N GLY A 214 -21.17 8.11 -1.21
CA GLY A 214 -21.76 7.31 -0.13
C GLY A 214 -21.02 6.01 0.21
N TYR A 215 -19.85 5.76 -0.40
CA TYR A 215 -19.04 4.60 -0.05
C TYR A 215 -18.29 4.79 1.27
N ILE A 216 -18.07 3.68 1.95
CA ILE A 216 -17.34 3.63 3.22
C ILE A 216 -16.00 2.91 3.04
N PHE A 217 -15.11 3.12 3.99
CA PHE A 217 -13.80 2.50 4.06
C PHE A 217 -13.70 1.76 5.39
N ASP A 218 -13.50 0.46 5.35
CA ASP A 218 -13.28 -0.32 6.56
C ASP A 218 -11.78 -0.42 6.86
N TYR A 219 -11.43 -0.58 8.12
CA TYR A 219 -10.03 -0.63 8.51
C TYR A 219 -9.75 -1.78 9.46
N ILE A 220 -8.51 -2.26 9.38
CA ILE A 220 -7.95 -3.24 10.30
C ILE A 220 -7.04 -2.46 11.26
N PRO A 221 -7.22 -2.61 12.57
CA PRO A 221 -6.36 -1.96 13.56
C PRO A 221 -4.88 -2.31 13.32
N PRO A 222 -3.94 -1.35 13.51
CA PRO A 222 -2.51 -1.64 13.30
C PRO A 222 -2.03 -2.85 14.10
N GLN A 223 -2.48 -3.00 15.36
CA GLN A 223 -2.08 -4.11 16.22
C GLN A 223 -2.52 -5.47 15.67
N GLU A 224 -3.62 -5.53 14.92
CA GLU A 224 -4.09 -6.73 14.23
C GLU A 224 -3.33 -6.92 12.91
N MET A 225 -3.30 -5.89 12.03
CA MET A 225 -2.63 -5.95 10.73
C MET A 225 -1.18 -6.42 10.86
N PHE A 226 -0.42 -5.87 11.80
CA PHE A 226 0.99 -6.17 12.00
C PHE A 226 1.27 -7.52 12.72
N GLN A 227 0.26 -8.33 13.01
CA GLN A 227 0.43 -9.73 13.39
C GLN A 227 0.76 -10.60 12.16
N TYR A 228 0.24 -10.23 11.00
CA TYR A 228 0.34 -10.97 9.75
C TYR A 228 1.44 -10.48 8.81
N LEU A 229 1.88 -9.23 8.97
CA LEU A 229 2.86 -8.61 8.09
C LEU A 229 3.77 -7.62 8.83
N ASP A 230 4.88 -7.26 8.20
CA ASP A 230 5.69 -6.09 8.59
C ASP A 230 5.79 -5.11 7.40
N HIS A 231 5.91 -3.82 7.68
CA HIS A 231 6.17 -2.78 6.68
C HIS A 231 7.46 -2.03 7.05
N ILE A 232 8.44 -2.04 6.15
CA ILE A 232 9.80 -1.56 6.42
C ILE A 232 9.87 -0.03 6.47
N GLU A 233 8.88 0.67 5.95
CA GLU A 233 8.78 2.14 5.88
C GLU A 233 10.03 2.79 5.24
N ALA A 234 9.93 3.14 3.98
CA ALA A 234 10.98 3.81 3.19
C ALA A 234 12.16 2.93 2.74
N GLY A 235 11.91 1.66 2.40
CA GLY A 235 12.90 0.83 1.71
C GLY A 235 13.52 1.54 0.50
N THR A 236 12.70 2.14 -0.34
CA THR A 236 13.13 2.94 -1.50
C THR A 236 13.94 4.18 -1.11
N VAL A 237 13.48 4.95 -0.09
CA VAL A 237 14.14 6.20 0.31
C VAL A 237 15.49 5.94 0.97
N SER A 238 15.64 4.86 1.73
CA SER A 238 16.91 4.52 2.38
C SER A 238 17.97 4.03 1.40
N HIS A 239 17.58 3.30 0.36
CA HIS A 239 18.51 2.83 -0.69
C HIS A 239 18.89 3.93 -1.69
N VAL A 240 17.95 4.75 -2.12
CA VAL A 240 18.18 5.78 -3.15
C VAL A 240 18.81 7.05 -2.58
N ASN A 241 18.46 7.45 -1.34
CA ASN A 241 18.90 8.72 -0.73
C ASN A 241 20.03 8.57 0.29
N GLY A 242 20.59 7.38 0.48
CA GLY A 242 21.79 7.18 1.30
C GLY A 242 21.63 7.57 2.76
N LEU A 243 20.54 7.17 3.42
CA LEU A 243 20.37 7.40 4.86
C LEU A 243 21.51 6.75 5.64
N GLY A 244 22.16 7.50 6.54
CA GLY A 244 23.28 7.00 7.36
C GLY A 244 22.88 5.76 8.18
N LYS A 245 23.85 4.83 8.38
CA LYS A 245 23.66 3.53 9.07
C LYS A 245 22.97 3.63 10.45
N ASN A 246 23.06 4.77 11.12
CA ASN A 246 22.46 4.99 12.44
C ASN A 246 21.01 5.53 12.39
N HIS A 247 20.46 5.76 11.21
CA HIS A 247 19.10 6.24 11.10
C HIS A 247 18.10 5.18 11.60
N LYS A 248 17.09 5.60 12.36
CA LYS A 248 16.10 4.70 12.97
C LYS A 248 15.45 3.74 11.97
N ARG A 249 15.20 4.20 10.75
CA ARG A 249 14.60 3.40 9.67
C ARG A 249 15.52 2.29 9.19
N VAL A 250 16.84 2.56 9.07
CA VAL A 250 17.83 1.57 8.67
C VAL A 250 17.96 0.47 9.75
N LYS A 251 17.94 0.84 11.03
CA LYS A 251 17.94 -0.12 12.13
C LYS A 251 16.67 -1.00 12.13
N ASN A 252 15.52 -0.40 11.88
CA ASN A 252 14.25 -1.15 11.77
C ASN A 252 14.28 -2.13 10.59
N TYR A 253 14.77 -1.68 9.43
CA TYR A 253 14.98 -2.53 8.26
C TYR A 253 15.84 -3.75 8.56
N GLN A 254 17.02 -3.53 9.17
CA GLN A 254 17.93 -4.63 9.54
C GLN A 254 17.31 -5.60 10.55
N ALA A 255 16.55 -5.09 11.53
CA ALA A 255 15.86 -5.91 12.51
C ALA A 255 14.79 -6.82 11.84
N ILE A 256 14.03 -6.29 10.89
CA ILE A 256 13.03 -7.06 10.13
C ILE A 256 13.71 -8.11 9.26
N LEU A 257 14.78 -7.77 8.54
CA LEU A 257 15.53 -8.75 7.74
C LEU A 257 16.11 -9.88 8.59
N ASN A 258 16.65 -9.58 9.75
CA ASN A 258 17.14 -10.59 10.68
C ASN A 258 16.02 -11.51 11.20
N LYS A 259 14.84 -10.96 11.50
CA LYS A 259 13.66 -11.74 11.88
C LYS A 259 13.26 -12.74 10.79
N ILE A 260 13.30 -12.32 9.50
CA ILE A 260 12.98 -13.19 8.36
C ILE A 260 14.02 -14.29 8.20
N LYS A 261 15.32 -13.94 8.26
CA LYS A 261 16.41 -14.92 8.16
C LYS A 261 16.29 -15.98 9.27
N ASN A 262 15.99 -15.56 10.49
CA ASN A 262 15.84 -16.48 11.61
C ASN A 262 14.61 -17.39 11.48
N LYS A 263 13.47 -16.90 10.91
CA LYS A 263 12.30 -17.74 10.63
C LYS A 263 12.53 -18.77 9.52
N LYS A 264 13.44 -18.52 8.57
CA LYS A 264 13.78 -19.50 7.52
C LYS A 264 14.68 -20.64 8.02
N ASN A 265 15.36 -20.43 9.14
CA ASN A 265 16.31 -21.38 9.74
C ASN A 265 15.70 -22.18 10.91
N ALA A 266 14.45 -21.92 11.27
CA ALA A 266 13.67 -22.64 12.28
C ALA A 266 12.60 -23.53 11.63
#